data_7b07ac209a66ec168f34a5094c5fe1fb
#
_entry.id   7b07ac209a66ec168f34a5094c5fe1fb
#
_cell.length_a   1.000
_cell.length_b   1.000
_cell.length_c   1.000
_cell.angle_alpha   90.00
_cell.angle_beta   90.00
_cell.angle_gamma   90.00
#
_symmetry.space_group_name_H-M   'P 1'
#
loop_
_entity.id
_entity.type
_entity.pdbx_description
1 polymer ?
#
loop_
_entity_poly.entity_id
_entity_poly.type
_entity_poly.pdbx_seq_one_letter_code
_entity_poly.pdbx_strand_id
1 'polypeptide(L)'
;LFTPQPRTFPNVFEATTYHIGAFVVNSQQLIILAVSVILMLVLTYVVQYTKTGKAMRAVSYDTDAARLMGIDVEKVISFTFAIGSALAAAAGVLVGIYYNSIDPLMGIMPGLKAFVAAVLGGIGIIPGAMAGGLILGVIEALVSGFISSTFRDAAAFAILIIILLFKPSGIFGKNVREKV
;
A
#
# COMPACT_ATOMS: atom_id res chain seq x y z
N LEU A 1 15.60 16.25 -22.39
CA LEU A 1 14.22 16.13 -21.94
C LEU A 1 14.09 15.42 -20.58
N PHE A 2 15.06 14.61 -20.17
CA PHE A 2 15.09 13.88 -18.91
C PHE A 2 16.24 14.37 -18.04
N THR A 3 16.02 15.46 -17.33
CA THR A 3 16.97 15.93 -16.29
C THR A 3 16.57 15.29 -14.95
N PRO A 4 17.55 14.93 -14.07
CA PRO A 4 17.29 14.37 -12.76
C PRO A 4 16.73 15.38 -11.74
N GLN A 5 16.39 16.58 -12.19
CA GLN A 5 15.87 17.64 -11.32
C GLN A 5 14.39 17.43 -11.01
N PRO A 6 13.96 17.63 -9.75
CA PRO A 6 12.56 17.60 -9.37
C PRO A 6 11.74 18.58 -10.20
N ARG A 7 10.56 18.14 -10.66
CA ARG A 7 9.62 19.00 -11.38
C ARG A 7 8.41 19.25 -10.49
N THR A 8 7.91 20.48 -10.53
CA THR A 8 6.67 20.83 -9.82
C THR A 8 5.47 20.11 -10.46
N PHE A 9 4.67 19.47 -9.63
CA PHE A 9 3.39 18.94 -10.04
C PHE A 9 2.36 20.08 -10.05
N PRO A 10 1.52 20.21 -11.07
CA PRO A 10 0.50 21.26 -11.08
C PRO A 10 -0.47 21.06 -9.91
N ASN A 11 -0.83 22.14 -9.23
CA ASN A 11 -1.86 22.13 -8.19
C ASN A 11 -3.21 21.77 -8.83
N VAL A 12 -3.61 20.50 -8.70
CA VAL A 12 -4.86 19.97 -9.28
C VAL A 12 -6.06 20.38 -8.44
N PHE A 13 -5.87 20.62 -7.15
CA PHE A 13 -6.93 21.01 -6.21
C PHE A 13 -6.51 22.23 -5.41
N GLU A 14 -7.43 23.19 -5.27
CA GLU A 14 -7.26 24.28 -4.31
C GLU A 14 -7.23 23.69 -2.89
N ALA A 15 -6.17 24.02 -2.16
CA ALA A 15 -5.99 23.55 -0.79
C ALA A 15 -6.92 24.32 0.15
N THR A 16 -8.17 23.90 0.23
CA THR A 16 -9.09 24.41 1.26
C THR A 16 -8.85 23.64 2.56
N THR A 17 -8.57 24.40 3.62
CA THR A 17 -8.42 23.85 4.96
C THR A 17 -9.75 23.87 5.70
N TYR A 18 -10.20 22.71 6.13
CA TYR A 18 -11.39 22.57 6.97
C TYR A 18 -10.97 22.47 8.44
N HIS A 19 -11.49 23.39 9.25
CA HIS A 19 -11.32 23.35 10.71
C HIS A 19 -12.48 22.58 11.34
N ILE A 20 -12.22 21.37 11.82
CA ILE A 20 -13.18 20.56 12.57
C ILE A 20 -12.75 20.56 14.05
N GLY A 21 -13.14 21.61 14.78
CA GLY A 21 -12.72 21.79 16.16
C GLY A 21 -11.18 22.00 16.28
N ALA A 22 -10.50 21.12 16.98
CA ALA A 22 -9.03 21.16 17.16
C ALA A 22 -8.26 20.54 15.99
N PHE A 23 -8.93 19.89 15.05
CA PHE A 23 -8.30 19.22 13.91
C PHE A 23 -8.37 20.10 12.66
N VAL A 24 -7.22 20.25 12.00
CA VAL A 24 -7.09 20.92 10.72
C VAL A 24 -6.89 19.85 9.65
N VAL A 25 -7.86 19.67 8.77
CA VAL A 25 -7.81 18.67 7.70
C VAL A 25 -7.75 19.38 6.35
N ASN A 26 -6.76 19.03 5.55
CA ASN A 26 -6.62 19.56 4.19
C ASN A 26 -7.51 18.76 3.22
N SER A 27 -8.19 19.46 2.30
CA SER A 27 -8.99 18.86 1.23
C SER A 27 -8.24 17.77 0.46
N GLN A 28 -6.95 17.98 0.18
CA GLN A 28 -6.09 17.00 -0.50
C GLN A 28 -5.97 15.68 0.28
N GLN A 29 -5.84 15.74 1.61
CA GLN A 29 -5.72 14.54 2.46
C GLN A 29 -7.00 13.71 2.44
N LEU A 30 -8.16 14.38 2.45
CA LEU A 30 -9.46 13.72 2.35
C LEU A 30 -9.63 13.01 1.00
N ILE A 31 -9.23 13.65 -0.09
CA ILE A 31 -9.29 13.06 -1.43
C ILE A 31 -8.37 11.84 -1.51
N ILE A 32 -7.13 11.94 -1.03
CA ILE A 32 -6.17 10.82 -1.01
C ILE A 32 -6.74 9.66 -0.20
N LEU A 33 -7.29 9.92 0.98
CA LEU A 33 -7.90 8.89 1.82
C LEU A 33 -9.10 8.23 1.11
N ALA A 34 -10.01 9.03 0.54
CA ALA A 34 -11.18 8.52 -0.17
C ALA A 34 -10.79 7.65 -1.37
N VAL A 35 -9.86 8.10 -2.20
CA VAL A 35 -9.36 7.34 -3.35
C VAL A 35 -8.69 6.05 -2.89
N SER A 36 -7.87 6.08 -1.83
CA SER A 36 -7.22 4.89 -1.29
C SER A 36 -8.24 3.86 -0.80
N VAL A 37 -9.31 4.29 -0.12
CA VAL A 37 -10.40 3.40 0.32
C VAL A 37 -11.13 2.80 -0.88
N ILE A 38 -11.45 3.61 -1.89
CA ILE A 38 -12.11 3.13 -3.12
C ILE A 38 -11.23 2.08 -3.81
N LEU A 39 -9.95 2.34 -4.01
CA LEU A 39 -9.02 1.41 -4.62
C LEU A 39 -8.91 0.10 -3.83
N MET A 40 -8.88 0.18 -2.49
CA MET A 40 -8.91 -1.02 -1.64
C MET A 40 -10.19 -1.82 -1.84
N LEU A 41 -11.35 -1.16 -1.86
CA LEU A 41 -12.64 -1.83 -2.05
C LEU A 41 -12.71 -2.51 -3.43
N VAL A 42 -12.29 -1.81 -4.49
CA VAL A 42 -12.23 -2.34 -5.85
C VAL A 42 -11.30 -3.55 -5.92
N LEU A 43 -10.09 -3.44 -5.37
CA LEU A 43 -9.14 -4.55 -5.35
C LEU A 43 -9.69 -5.75 -4.56
N THR A 44 -10.26 -5.50 -3.39
CA THR A 44 -10.89 -6.55 -2.57
C THR A 44 -12.01 -7.23 -3.33
N TYR A 45 -12.87 -6.46 -4.00
CA TYR A 45 -13.95 -7.01 -4.82
C TYR A 45 -13.40 -7.88 -5.97
N VAL A 46 -12.40 -7.39 -6.71
CA VAL A 46 -11.79 -8.13 -7.81
C VAL A 46 -11.18 -9.44 -7.32
N VAL A 47 -10.40 -9.40 -6.24
CA VAL A 47 -9.69 -10.60 -5.74
C VAL A 47 -10.62 -11.58 -5.04
N GLN A 48 -11.64 -11.12 -4.31
CA GLN A 48 -12.49 -12.02 -3.51
C GLN A 48 -13.71 -12.55 -4.28
N TYR A 49 -14.31 -11.72 -5.12
CA TYR A 49 -15.63 -12.03 -5.70
C TYR A 49 -15.61 -12.38 -7.20
N THR A 50 -14.54 -12.02 -7.95
CA THR A 50 -14.49 -12.32 -9.38
C THR A 50 -13.94 -13.72 -9.68
N LYS A 51 -14.22 -14.23 -10.89
CA LYS A 51 -13.68 -15.51 -11.39
C LYS A 51 -12.15 -15.43 -11.48
N THR A 52 -11.61 -14.32 -11.96
CA THR A 52 -10.16 -14.08 -12.06
C THR A 52 -9.51 -14.05 -10.68
N GLY A 53 -10.16 -13.42 -9.67
CA GLY A 53 -9.68 -13.43 -8.30
C GLY A 53 -9.66 -14.83 -7.67
N LYS A 54 -10.65 -15.68 -7.99
CA LYS A 54 -10.63 -17.10 -7.58
C LYS A 54 -9.45 -17.84 -8.21
N ALA A 55 -9.17 -17.60 -9.50
CA ALA A 55 -8.03 -18.17 -10.20
C ALA A 55 -6.70 -17.68 -9.59
N MET A 56 -6.58 -16.38 -9.26
CA MET A 56 -5.40 -15.83 -8.55
C MET A 56 -5.12 -16.56 -7.25
N ARG A 57 -6.15 -16.77 -6.41
CA ARG A 57 -5.99 -17.48 -5.15
C ARG A 57 -5.64 -18.96 -5.33
N ALA A 58 -6.23 -19.63 -6.33
CA ALA A 58 -5.88 -21.01 -6.64
C ALA A 58 -4.41 -21.15 -7.08
N VAL A 59 -3.95 -20.28 -7.98
CA VAL A 59 -2.56 -20.23 -8.44
C VAL A 59 -1.58 -19.90 -7.31
N SER A 60 -1.96 -19.01 -6.37
CA SER A 60 -1.11 -18.66 -5.22
C SER A 60 -1.01 -19.79 -4.18
N TYR A 61 -1.94 -20.72 -4.16
CA TYR A 61 -1.93 -21.85 -3.25
C TYR A 61 -1.14 -23.04 -3.81
N ASP A 62 -1.44 -23.44 -5.05
CA ASP A 62 -0.74 -24.50 -5.77
C ASP A 62 -0.86 -24.27 -7.28
N THR A 63 0.28 -23.94 -7.89
CA THR A 63 0.36 -23.60 -9.32
C THR A 63 0.10 -24.84 -10.21
N ASP A 64 0.60 -26.02 -9.79
CA ASP A 64 0.50 -27.24 -10.59
C ASP A 64 -0.93 -27.81 -10.52
N ALA A 65 -1.51 -27.82 -9.33
CA ALA A 65 -2.93 -28.20 -9.16
C ALA A 65 -3.85 -27.25 -9.95
N ALA A 66 -3.58 -25.93 -9.95
CA ALA A 66 -4.35 -24.97 -10.73
C ALA A 66 -4.28 -25.23 -12.25
N ARG A 67 -3.11 -25.60 -12.78
CA ARG A 67 -2.94 -26.01 -14.18
C ARG A 67 -3.76 -27.27 -14.51
N LEU A 68 -3.72 -28.29 -13.65
CA LEU A 68 -4.49 -29.50 -13.82
C LEU A 68 -6.01 -29.25 -13.85
N MET A 69 -6.47 -28.22 -13.14
CA MET A 69 -7.87 -27.78 -13.13
C MET A 69 -8.24 -26.88 -14.34
N GLY A 70 -7.32 -26.72 -15.31
CA GLY A 70 -7.55 -25.93 -16.52
C GLY A 70 -7.39 -24.43 -16.38
N ILE A 71 -6.76 -23.96 -15.29
CA ILE A 71 -6.46 -22.53 -15.10
C ILE A 71 -5.21 -22.16 -15.90
N ASP A 72 -5.32 -21.16 -16.76
CA ASP A 72 -4.19 -20.59 -17.49
C ASP A 72 -3.37 -19.70 -16.53
N VAL A 73 -2.32 -20.29 -15.93
CA VAL A 73 -1.49 -19.65 -14.91
C VAL A 73 -0.79 -18.40 -15.45
N GLU A 74 -0.34 -18.42 -16.71
CA GLU A 74 0.39 -17.28 -17.31
C GLU A 74 -0.51 -16.05 -17.45
N LYS A 75 -1.77 -16.26 -17.87
CA LYS A 75 -2.75 -15.16 -17.92
C LYS A 75 -3.09 -14.62 -16.55
N VAL A 76 -3.20 -15.48 -15.53
CA VAL A 76 -3.46 -15.07 -14.15
C VAL A 76 -2.30 -14.23 -13.62
N ILE A 77 -1.07 -14.65 -13.84
CA ILE A 77 0.13 -13.90 -13.42
C ILE A 77 0.16 -12.55 -14.13
N SER A 78 0.01 -12.53 -15.47
CA SER A 78 0.01 -11.29 -16.25
C SER A 78 -1.05 -10.30 -15.78
N PHE A 79 -2.26 -10.78 -15.50
CA PHE A 79 -3.35 -9.95 -14.98
C PHE A 79 -3.06 -9.42 -13.58
N THR A 80 -2.44 -10.23 -12.72
CA THR A 80 -2.02 -9.81 -11.37
C THR A 80 -1.01 -8.66 -11.44
N PHE A 81 0.00 -8.79 -12.29
CA PHE A 81 0.98 -7.73 -12.52
C PHE A 81 0.36 -6.48 -13.15
N ALA A 82 -0.60 -6.63 -14.07
CA ALA A 82 -1.31 -5.50 -14.65
C ALA A 82 -2.08 -4.69 -13.58
N ILE A 83 -2.81 -5.37 -12.68
CA ILE A 83 -3.48 -4.71 -11.55
C ILE A 83 -2.47 -4.05 -10.63
N GLY A 84 -1.38 -4.74 -10.28
CA GLY A 84 -0.32 -4.19 -9.43
C GLY A 84 0.28 -2.92 -10.03
N SER A 85 0.58 -2.91 -11.31
CA SER A 85 1.10 -1.75 -12.04
C SER A 85 0.10 -0.59 -12.09
N ALA A 86 -1.18 -0.88 -12.31
CA ALA A 86 -2.24 0.14 -12.29
C ALA A 86 -2.38 0.79 -10.91
N LEU A 87 -2.34 0.00 -9.83
CA LEU A 87 -2.37 0.51 -8.46
C LEU A 87 -1.11 1.32 -8.12
N ALA A 88 0.06 0.88 -8.58
CA ALA A 88 1.31 1.63 -8.41
C ALA A 88 1.28 2.98 -9.14
N ALA A 89 0.72 3.02 -10.35
CA ALA A 89 0.52 4.27 -11.08
C ALA A 89 -0.43 5.22 -10.35
N ALA A 90 -1.56 4.71 -9.84
CA ALA A 90 -2.50 5.49 -9.03
C ALA A 90 -1.83 6.04 -7.76
N ALA A 91 -1.07 5.20 -7.04
CA ALA A 91 -0.31 5.62 -5.87
C ALA A 91 0.73 6.70 -6.20
N GLY A 92 1.44 6.57 -7.33
CA GLY A 92 2.41 7.57 -7.80
C GLY A 92 1.77 8.92 -8.06
N VAL A 93 0.57 8.95 -8.66
CA VAL A 93 -0.19 10.19 -8.86
C VAL A 93 -0.59 10.81 -7.51
N LEU A 94 -1.10 10.01 -6.56
CA LEU A 94 -1.48 10.50 -5.23
C LEU A 94 -0.28 11.06 -4.45
N VAL A 95 0.89 10.42 -4.55
CA VAL A 95 2.14 10.89 -3.95
C VAL A 95 2.59 12.20 -4.61
N GLY A 96 2.51 12.31 -5.94
CA GLY A 96 2.80 13.54 -6.69
C GLY A 96 1.91 14.72 -6.27
N ILE A 97 0.61 14.47 -6.07
CA ILE A 97 -0.35 15.46 -5.56
C ILE A 97 0.01 15.89 -4.14
N TYR A 98 0.39 14.93 -3.27
CA TYR A 98 0.69 15.21 -1.87
C TYR A 98 1.95 16.05 -1.70
N TYR A 99 3.02 15.73 -2.43
CA TYR A 99 4.30 16.45 -2.34
C TYR A 99 4.41 17.64 -3.28
N ASN A 100 3.46 17.84 -4.20
CA ASN A 100 3.52 18.87 -5.26
C ASN A 100 4.83 18.85 -6.08
N SER A 101 5.52 17.73 -6.09
CA SER A 101 6.79 17.56 -6.81
C SER A 101 6.91 16.12 -7.32
N ILE A 102 7.56 15.99 -8.47
CA ILE A 102 7.87 14.68 -9.08
C ILE A 102 9.39 14.58 -9.20
N ASP A 103 9.93 13.51 -8.63
CA ASP A 103 11.33 13.11 -8.72
C ASP A 103 11.39 11.70 -9.31
N PRO A 104 12.37 11.39 -10.19
CA PRO A 104 12.55 10.04 -10.73
C PRO A 104 12.68 8.93 -9.67
N LEU A 105 13.17 9.26 -8.48
CA LEU A 105 13.38 8.33 -7.37
C LEU A 105 12.32 8.42 -6.26
N MET A 106 11.29 9.24 -6.43
CA MET A 106 10.27 9.50 -5.40
C MET A 106 9.50 8.25 -4.95
N GLY A 107 9.51 7.18 -5.78
CA GLY A 107 8.81 5.92 -5.47
C GLY A 107 9.55 4.99 -4.51
N ILE A 108 10.87 5.19 -4.29
CA ILE A 108 11.68 4.25 -3.50
C ILE A 108 11.22 4.20 -2.05
N MET A 109 11.19 5.35 -1.36
CA MET A 109 10.78 5.40 0.05
C MET A 109 9.32 5.02 0.28
N PRO A 110 8.33 5.53 -0.46
CA PRO A 110 6.96 5.04 -0.35
C PRO A 110 6.81 3.56 -0.67
N GLY A 111 7.57 3.03 -1.64
CA GLY A 111 7.56 1.61 -1.97
C GLY A 111 8.06 0.73 -0.82
N LEU A 112 9.18 1.10 -0.19
CA LEU A 112 9.69 0.41 1.00
C LEU A 112 8.69 0.47 2.17
N LYS A 113 8.08 1.63 2.41
CA LYS A 113 7.06 1.79 3.46
C LYS A 113 5.78 1.01 3.15
N ALA A 114 5.39 0.91 1.88
CA ALA A 114 4.27 0.07 1.47
C ALA A 114 4.54 -1.41 1.76
N PHE A 115 5.77 -1.88 1.55
CA PHE A 115 6.18 -3.22 1.95
C PHE A 115 6.09 -3.40 3.47
N VAL A 116 6.60 -2.45 4.27
CA VAL A 116 6.46 -2.46 5.73
C VAL A 116 4.99 -2.53 6.14
N ALA A 117 4.14 -1.71 5.53
CA ALA A 117 2.70 -1.71 5.79
C ALA A 117 2.02 -3.04 5.46
N ALA A 118 2.41 -3.68 4.34
CA ALA A 118 1.89 -4.98 3.96
C ALA A 118 2.30 -6.10 4.92
N VAL A 119 3.57 -6.09 5.39
CA VAL A 119 4.05 -7.04 6.41
C VAL A 119 3.37 -6.79 7.74
N LEU A 120 3.26 -5.54 8.17
CA LEU A 120 2.55 -5.14 9.40
C LEU A 120 1.09 -5.61 9.38
N GLY A 121 0.40 -5.37 8.27
CA GLY A 121 -1.00 -5.75 8.11
C GLY A 121 -1.24 -7.25 7.96
N GLY A 122 -0.26 -7.96 7.46
CA GLY A 122 -0.30 -9.39 7.13
C GLY A 122 -0.35 -9.63 5.62
N ILE A 123 0.70 -10.27 5.11
CA ILE A 123 0.87 -10.56 3.68
C ILE A 123 -0.32 -11.37 3.16
N GLY A 124 -0.91 -10.94 2.06
CA GLY A 124 -2.08 -11.58 1.44
C GLY A 124 -3.44 -11.08 1.93
N ILE A 125 -3.49 -10.19 2.92
CA ILE A 125 -4.74 -9.60 3.44
C ILE A 125 -4.84 -8.15 3.01
N ILE A 126 -5.63 -7.86 1.98
CA ILE A 126 -5.77 -6.50 1.40
C ILE A 126 -6.21 -5.45 2.45
N PRO A 127 -7.30 -5.67 3.23
CA PRO A 127 -7.67 -4.72 4.28
C PRO A 127 -6.61 -4.61 5.38
N GLY A 128 -5.85 -5.71 5.62
CA GLY A 128 -4.74 -5.73 6.55
C GLY A 128 -3.62 -4.77 6.14
N ALA A 129 -3.21 -4.81 4.89
CA ALA A 129 -2.17 -3.92 4.35
C ALA A 129 -2.58 -2.44 4.46
N MET A 130 -3.86 -2.11 4.20
CA MET A 130 -4.36 -0.75 4.38
C MET A 130 -4.33 -0.31 5.85
N ALA A 131 -4.80 -1.16 6.77
CA ALA A 131 -4.73 -0.88 8.20
C ALA A 131 -3.27 -0.73 8.67
N GLY A 132 -2.38 -1.59 8.17
CA GLY A 132 -0.93 -1.49 8.41
C GLY A 132 -0.36 -0.15 7.96
N GLY A 133 -0.74 0.34 6.79
CA GLY A 133 -0.35 1.65 6.29
C GLY A 133 -0.86 2.81 7.14
N LEU A 134 -2.10 2.75 7.61
CA LEU A 134 -2.65 3.76 8.51
C LEU A 134 -1.93 3.77 9.87
N ILE A 135 -1.70 2.61 10.46
CA ILE A 135 -0.96 2.47 11.73
C ILE A 135 0.47 3.01 11.56
N LEU A 136 1.14 2.63 10.47
CA LEU A 136 2.49 3.11 10.16
C LEU A 136 2.51 4.64 10.04
N GLY A 137 1.56 5.22 9.30
CA GLY A 137 1.44 6.67 9.12
C GLY A 137 1.19 7.41 10.43
N VAL A 138 0.35 6.87 11.33
CA VAL A 138 0.12 7.44 12.66
C VAL A 138 1.42 7.41 13.49
N ILE A 139 2.14 6.29 13.49
CA ILE A 139 3.39 6.18 14.26
C ILE A 139 4.45 7.13 13.70
N GLU A 140 4.59 7.22 12.37
CA GLU A 140 5.48 8.18 11.73
C GLU A 140 5.14 9.64 12.10
N ALA A 141 3.87 9.98 12.16
CA ALA A 141 3.42 11.31 12.56
C ALA A 141 3.76 11.60 14.03
N LEU A 142 3.55 10.63 14.93
CA LEU A 142 3.91 10.75 16.34
C LEU A 142 5.42 10.90 16.53
N VAL A 143 6.23 10.08 15.87
CA VAL A 143 7.71 10.16 15.96
C VAL A 143 8.20 11.50 15.40
N SER A 144 7.64 11.94 14.27
CA SER A 144 8.01 13.23 13.68
C SER A 144 7.62 14.42 14.55
N GLY A 145 6.50 14.35 15.28
CA GLY A 145 6.00 15.43 16.13
C GLY A 145 6.63 15.48 17.52
N PHE A 146 6.89 14.31 18.14
CA PHE A 146 7.37 14.25 19.52
C PHE A 146 8.88 14.04 19.66
N ILE A 147 9.53 13.43 18.66
CA ILE A 147 10.96 13.10 18.73
C ILE A 147 11.73 13.94 17.73
N SER A 148 11.66 13.61 16.45
CA SER A 148 12.27 14.35 15.34
C SER A 148 11.83 13.78 13.99
N SER A 149 11.72 14.64 12.99
CA SER A 149 11.41 14.23 11.60
C SER A 149 12.50 13.33 10.99
N THR A 150 13.74 13.42 11.46
CA THR A 150 14.86 12.57 11.02
C THR A 150 14.66 11.09 11.36
N PHE A 151 13.98 10.80 12.48
CA PHE A 151 13.72 9.43 12.92
C PHE A 151 12.46 8.80 12.32
N ARG A 152 11.73 9.51 11.47
CA ARG A 152 10.50 9.03 10.83
C ARG A 152 10.72 7.70 10.11
N ASP A 153 11.72 7.63 9.22
CA ASP A 153 12.00 6.43 8.44
C ASP A 153 12.59 5.31 9.30
N ALA A 154 13.45 5.67 10.25
CA ALA A 154 14.00 4.71 11.21
C ALA A 154 12.89 4.02 12.04
N ALA A 155 11.85 4.76 12.45
CA ALA A 155 10.71 4.20 13.16
C ALA A 155 9.93 3.19 12.31
N ALA A 156 9.72 3.48 11.02
CA ALA A 156 9.06 2.57 10.11
C ALA A 156 9.80 1.22 10.00
N PHE A 157 11.12 1.26 9.85
CA PHE A 157 11.93 0.05 9.77
C PHE A 157 12.09 -0.66 11.11
N ALA A 158 12.13 0.07 12.22
CA ALA A 158 12.12 -0.53 13.57
C ALA A 158 10.84 -1.34 13.80
N ILE A 159 9.68 -0.80 13.40
CA ILE A 159 8.40 -1.53 13.47
C ILE A 159 8.44 -2.80 12.62
N LEU A 160 9.00 -2.73 11.42
CA LEU A 160 9.17 -3.92 10.57
C LEU A 160 9.95 -5.00 11.30
N ILE A 161 11.10 -4.64 11.89
CA ILE A 161 11.95 -5.59 12.64
C ILE A 161 11.19 -6.19 13.82
N ILE A 162 10.52 -5.35 14.61
CA ILE A 162 9.75 -5.81 15.77
C ILE A 162 8.66 -6.80 15.34
N ILE A 163 7.92 -6.49 14.28
CA ILE A 163 6.86 -7.39 13.81
C ILE A 163 7.41 -8.70 13.28
N LEU A 164 8.49 -8.67 12.51
CA LEU A 164 9.12 -9.89 12.01
C LEU A 164 9.63 -10.78 13.14
N LEU A 165 10.10 -10.20 14.25
CA LEU A 165 10.58 -10.96 15.42
C LEU A 165 9.43 -11.56 16.24
N PHE A 166 8.34 -10.80 16.47
CA PHE A 166 7.27 -11.22 17.39
C PHE A 166 6.07 -11.86 16.67
N LYS A 167 5.73 -11.39 15.48
CA LYS A 167 4.55 -11.86 14.72
C LYS A 167 4.78 -11.81 13.21
N PRO A 168 5.57 -12.72 12.65
CA PRO A 168 5.94 -12.70 11.22
C PRO A 168 4.74 -12.81 10.27
N SER A 169 3.59 -13.30 10.74
CA SER A 169 2.35 -13.33 9.97
C SER A 169 1.64 -11.97 9.86
N GLY A 170 2.12 -10.93 10.54
CA GLY A 170 1.46 -9.63 10.63
C GLY A 170 0.30 -9.61 11.63
N ILE A 171 -0.29 -8.41 11.84
CA ILE A 171 -1.35 -8.20 12.86
C ILE A 171 -2.60 -9.04 12.53
N PHE A 172 -3.02 -9.05 11.28
CA PHE A 172 -4.22 -9.74 10.79
C PHE A 172 -3.93 -11.10 10.16
N GLY A 173 -2.64 -11.49 10.04
CA GLY A 173 -2.23 -12.75 9.44
C GLY A 173 -2.65 -13.96 10.28
N LYS A 174 -3.11 -15.02 9.61
CA LYS A 174 -3.37 -16.30 10.25
C LYS A 174 -2.07 -17.12 10.30
N ASN A 175 -1.73 -17.67 11.45
CA ASN A 175 -0.68 -18.66 11.56
C ASN A 175 -1.14 -19.94 10.81
N VAL A 176 -0.71 -20.10 9.59
CA VAL A 176 -0.84 -21.38 8.87
C VAL A 176 0.26 -22.27 9.43
N ARG A 177 -0.07 -23.16 10.36
CA ARG A 177 0.80 -24.28 10.71
C ARG A 177 0.85 -25.17 9.48
N GLU A 178 2.01 -25.21 8.82
CA GLU A 178 2.30 -26.26 7.86
C GLU A 178 2.17 -27.58 8.60
N LYS A 179 1.19 -28.41 8.22
CA LYS A 179 1.17 -29.81 8.61
C LYS A 179 2.25 -30.50 7.75
N VAL A 180 3.38 -30.78 8.35
CA VAL A 180 4.36 -31.73 7.85
C VAL A 180 3.74 -33.11 7.83
#